data_008f6f73ca682709801b0406dc32e3ed
#
_entry.id   008f6f73ca682709801b0406dc32e3ed
#
_cell.length_a   1.000
_cell.length_b   1.000
_cell.length_c   1.000
_cell.angle_alpha   90.00
_cell.angle_beta   90.00
_cell.angle_gamma   90.00
#
_symmetry.space_group_name_H-M   'P 1'
#
loop_
_entity.id
_entity.type
_entity.pdbx_description
1 polymer ?
#
loop_
_entity_poly.entity_id
_entity_poly.type
_entity_poly.pdbx_seq_one_letter_code
_entity_poly.pdbx_strand_id
1 'polypeptide(L)'
;MKHHCREPRRPTTLGLPLGLTEHFSPALSLGLPNSCAGCGRWETALCPQCRELLEADPFAVEHADAAGDLDIWALASYTGPVRTMVLGWKNGAREDLSEAMARSGRRLGRWWALRHPPEEVWADSPQDARALLVVPAPSGIVRRLRGRLVAARLADALTRGICAQWAEQCPTALVLSTDLLRRRGGGAHQAGRSARQRRGNRAEAPRLLAAVTGLPILLVDDVVTTGATLGACARALRAGGGRVLGALTLSAAPPPAHARISVPTGPSRQPRDDTASALTMDPEDLDLSACGDQEASSGRGTHQREA
;
A
#
# COMPACT_ATOMS: atom_id res chain seq x y z
N MET A 1 -3.88 2.57 -44.20
CA MET A 1 -5.12 2.07 -43.59
C MET A 1 -5.12 2.54 -42.12
N LYS A 2 -6.04 3.44 -41.77
CA LYS A 2 -6.11 4.03 -40.45
C LYS A 2 -6.90 3.10 -39.53
N HIS A 3 -6.23 2.41 -38.59
CA HIS A 3 -6.90 1.61 -37.58
C HIS A 3 -7.17 2.50 -36.35
N HIS A 4 -8.45 2.79 -36.15
CA HIS A 4 -8.93 3.46 -34.95
C HIS A 4 -8.88 2.52 -33.75
N CYS A 5 -8.27 2.97 -32.67
CA CYS A 5 -8.49 2.42 -31.33
C CYS A 5 -10.00 2.45 -31.04
N ARG A 6 -10.65 1.30 -31.02
CA ARG A 6 -12.06 1.19 -30.63
C ARG A 6 -12.15 1.30 -29.12
N GLU A 7 -12.77 2.37 -28.64
CA GLU A 7 -13.28 2.41 -27.27
C GLU A 7 -14.24 1.25 -27.04
N PRO A 8 -14.15 0.53 -25.92
CA PRO A 8 -15.10 -0.52 -25.59
C PRO A 8 -16.50 0.10 -25.43
N ARG A 9 -17.44 -0.35 -26.23
CA ARG A 9 -18.86 0.03 -26.13
C ARG A 9 -19.36 -0.32 -24.72
N ARG A 10 -19.89 0.68 -24.03
CA ARG A 10 -20.63 0.49 -22.78
C ARG A 10 -21.76 -0.49 -22.99
N PRO A 11 -21.96 -1.49 -22.10
CA PRO A 11 -23.15 -2.34 -22.18
C PRO A 11 -24.38 -1.45 -21.95
N THR A 12 -25.32 -1.53 -22.87
CA THR A 12 -26.65 -0.90 -22.79
C THR A 12 -27.41 -1.57 -21.66
N THR A 13 -27.47 -0.96 -20.50
CA THR A 13 -28.38 -1.36 -19.45
C THR A 13 -29.77 -0.84 -19.79
N LEU A 14 -30.69 -1.77 -19.97
CA LEU A 14 -32.13 -1.48 -20.04
C LEU A 14 -32.55 -0.66 -18.82
N GLY A 15 -33.05 0.53 -19.08
CA GLY A 15 -33.53 1.46 -18.07
C GLY A 15 -34.75 0.95 -17.32
N LEU A 16 -34.63 0.90 -16.01
CA LEU A 16 -35.78 1.00 -15.10
C LEU A 16 -35.72 2.41 -14.51
N PRO A 17 -36.82 3.17 -14.55
CA PRO A 17 -36.88 4.50 -13.98
C PRO A 17 -37.06 4.39 -12.47
N LEU A 18 -36.00 4.42 -11.71
CA LEU A 18 -36.05 4.76 -10.29
C LEU A 18 -35.48 6.17 -10.13
N GLY A 19 -36.30 7.15 -10.45
CA GLY A 19 -36.18 8.50 -9.95
C GLY A 19 -36.33 8.48 -8.44
N LEU A 20 -35.45 9.24 -7.77
CA LEU A 20 -35.50 9.84 -6.44
C LEU A 20 -34.24 9.66 -5.59
N THR A 21 -33.02 9.80 -6.14
CA THR A 21 -31.82 9.98 -5.29
C THR A 21 -30.74 10.90 -5.86
N GLU A 22 -31.07 11.80 -6.79
CA GLU A 22 -30.08 12.72 -7.37
C GLU A 22 -30.37 14.19 -7.07
N HIS A 23 -30.74 14.53 -5.87
CA HIS A 23 -30.75 15.93 -5.43
C HIS A 23 -30.35 16.05 -3.95
N PHE A 24 -29.20 15.49 -3.55
CA PHE A 24 -28.52 16.08 -2.41
C PHE A 24 -27.63 17.20 -2.97
N SER A 25 -28.23 18.36 -2.92
CA SER A 25 -27.80 19.63 -3.46
C SER A 25 -26.38 20.02 -3.09
N PRO A 26 -25.66 20.67 -4.02
CA PRO A 26 -24.45 21.44 -3.71
C PRO A 26 -24.69 22.58 -2.71
N ALA A 27 -25.94 22.85 -2.32
CA ALA A 27 -26.28 23.87 -1.34
C ALA A 27 -25.88 23.55 0.11
N LEU A 28 -25.68 22.29 0.48
CA LEU A 28 -25.20 21.92 1.83
C LEU A 28 -23.67 22.05 1.99
N SER A 29 -22.92 22.19 0.89
CA SER A 29 -21.49 22.46 0.93
C SER A 29 -21.14 23.94 1.14
N LEU A 30 -22.14 24.83 1.12
CA LEU A 30 -21.96 26.27 1.28
C LEU A 30 -21.78 26.73 2.74
N GLY A 31 -21.88 25.84 3.72
CA GLY A 31 -21.83 26.23 5.13
C GLY A 31 -20.80 25.49 6.00
N LEU A 32 -20.13 24.45 5.49
CA LEU A 32 -19.11 23.75 6.26
C LEU A 32 -17.73 24.01 5.61
N PRO A 33 -16.77 24.54 6.38
CA PRO A 33 -15.44 24.77 5.85
C PRO A 33 -14.83 23.44 5.42
N ASN A 34 -14.39 23.38 4.15
CA ASN A 34 -13.66 22.22 3.63
C ASN A 34 -12.37 22.06 4.40
N SER A 35 -12.13 20.86 4.93
CA SER A 35 -10.86 20.52 5.56
C SER A 35 -10.08 19.51 4.72
N CYS A 36 -8.76 19.65 4.71
CA CYS A 36 -7.87 18.75 4.00
C CYS A 36 -8.05 17.31 4.48
N ALA A 37 -8.31 16.41 3.55
CA ALA A 37 -8.54 14.99 3.83
C ALA A 37 -7.36 14.28 4.51
N GLY A 38 -6.15 14.82 4.41
CA GLY A 38 -4.96 14.26 5.06
C GLY A 38 -4.68 14.88 6.42
N CYS A 39 -4.39 16.18 6.46
CA CYS A 39 -3.90 16.86 7.67
C CYS A 39 -4.95 17.70 8.40
N GLY A 40 -6.18 17.81 7.88
CA GLY A 40 -7.25 18.58 8.50
C GLY A 40 -7.16 20.11 8.31
N ARG A 41 -6.17 20.65 7.57
CA ARG A 41 -6.06 22.09 7.28
C ARG A 41 -7.36 22.62 6.67
N TRP A 42 -7.84 23.76 7.14
CA TRP A 42 -9.04 24.40 6.66
C TRP A 42 -8.91 24.97 5.25
N GLU A 43 -10.05 25.23 4.62
CA GLU A 43 -10.20 25.90 3.32
C GLU A 43 -9.67 25.14 2.10
N THR A 44 -9.35 23.86 2.23
CA THR A 44 -8.92 23.03 1.11
C THR A 44 -9.34 21.58 1.28
N ALA A 45 -9.82 20.95 0.22
CA ALA A 45 -10.15 19.52 0.23
C ALA A 45 -8.89 18.63 0.27
N LEU A 46 -7.81 19.09 -0.36
CA LEU A 46 -6.50 18.43 -0.39
C LEU A 46 -5.39 19.48 -0.56
N CYS A 47 -4.66 19.76 0.51
CA CYS A 47 -3.58 20.74 0.47
C CYS A 47 -2.37 20.23 -0.33
N PRO A 48 -1.48 21.14 -0.84
CA PRO A 48 -0.32 20.77 -1.64
C PRO A 48 0.56 19.72 -0.95
N GLN A 49 0.89 19.90 0.34
CA GLN A 49 1.74 18.99 1.10
C GLN A 49 1.16 17.57 1.19
N CYS A 50 -0.16 17.44 1.39
CA CYS A 50 -0.80 16.12 1.39
C CYS A 50 -0.90 15.51 0.00
N ARG A 51 -0.99 16.32 -1.05
CA ARG A 51 -0.95 15.87 -2.44
C ARG A 51 0.43 15.33 -2.81
N GLU A 52 1.50 16.01 -2.42
CA GLU A 52 2.89 15.58 -2.64
C GLU A 52 3.15 14.18 -2.07
N LEU A 53 2.55 13.83 -0.92
CA LEU A 53 2.66 12.48 -0.34
C LEU A 53 2.07 11.38 -1.25
N LEU A 54 1.14 11.74 -2.13
CA LEU A 54 0.55 10.82 -3.13
C LEU A 54 1.24 10.92 -4.49
N GLU A 55 2.21 11.79 -4.64
CA GLU A 55 2.99 12.03 -5.86
C GLU A 55 4.48 11.65 -5.67
N ALA A 56 4.85 11.06 -4.54
CA ALA A 56 6.20 10.58 -4.27
C ALA A 56 6.63 9.44 -5.21
N ASP A 57 7.91 9.15 -5.29
CA ASP A 57 8.40 8.02 -6.07
C ASP A 57 8.09 6.70 -5.35
N PRO A 58 7.67 5.66 -6.10
CA PRO A 58 7.38 4.36 -5.54
C PRO A 58 8.61 3.71 -4.92
N PHE A 59 8.40 2.96 -3.85
CA PHE A 59 9.43 2.21 -3.14
C PHE A 59 9.07 0.73 -3.00
N ALA A 60 10.08 -0.14 -2.92
CA ALA A 60 9.91 -1.57 -2.71
C ALA A 60 9.45 -1.86 -1.27
N VAL A 61 8.53 -2.80 -1.12
CA VAL A 61 7.98 -3.20 0.18
C VAL A 61 8.63 -4.50 0.64
N GLU A 62 9.71 -4.39 1.39
CA GLU A 62 10.54 -5.53 1.82
C GLU A 62 9.97 -6.34 3.00
N HIS A 63 9.01 -5.78 3.74
CA HIS A 63 8.48 -6.36 4.98
C HIS A 63 7.12 -7.05 4.82
N ALA A 64 6.73 -7.37 3.59
CA ALA A 64 5.49 -8.06 3.30
C ALA A 64 5.68 -9.60 3.28
N ASP A 65 6.27 -10.17 4.31
CA ASP A 65 6.73 -11.57 4.38
C ASP A 65 5.66 -12.61 4.00
N ALA A 66 4.38 -12.31 4.28
CA ALA A 66 3.28 -13.21 3.93
C ALA A 66 2.91 -13.18 2.43
N ALA A 67 3.52 -12.30 1.64
CA ALA A 67 3.40 -12.28 0.19
C ALA A 67 4.31 -13.34 -0.48
N GLY A 68 5.31 -13.88 0.23
CA GLY A 68 6.31 -14.80 -0.31
C GLY A 68 7.29 -14.07 -1.23
N ASP A 69 7.52 -14.62 -2.41
CA ASP A 69 8.42 -14.11 -3.44
C ASP A 69 7.82 -13.00 -4.33
N LEU A 70 6.65 -12.48 -3.96
CA LEU A 70 5.96 -11.47 -4.75
C LEU A 70 6.64 -10.10 -4.60
N ASP A 71 7.12 -9.55 -5.70
CA ASP A 71 7.66 -8.20 -5.76
C ASP A 71 6.54 -7.17 -5.60
N ILE A 72 6.64 -6.32 -4.57
CA ILE A 72 5.59 -5.35 -4.21
C ILE A 72 6.16 -3.95 -4.16
N TRP A 73 5.50 -3.02 -4.86
CA TRP A 73 5.82 -1.61 -4.83
C TRP A 73 4.66 -0.78 -4.29
N ALA A 74 4.98 0.19 -3.46
CA ALA A 74 4.02 1.12 -2.88
C ALA A 74 4.38 2.57 -3.22
N LEU A 75 3.35 3.40 -3.44
CA LEU A 75 3.53 4.81 -3.74
C LEU A 75 3.81 5.65 -2.48
N ALA A 76 3.19 5.30 -1.34
CA ALA A 76 3.25 6.09 -0.13
C ALA A 76 3.31 5.22 1.14
N SER A 77 3.88 5.76 2.23
CA SER A 77 3.78 5.13 3.55
C SER A 77 2.39 5.29 4.13
N TYR A 78 1.76 4.20 4.58
CA TYR A 78 0.42 4.18 5.19
C TYR A 78 0.45 4.71 6.63
N THR A 79 0.83 5.97 6.80
CA THR A 79 0.94 6.67 8.08
C THR A 79 0.32 8.07 8.01
N GLY A 80 0.06 8.69 9.15
CA GLY A 80 -0.37 10.08 9.25
C GLY A 80 -1.42 10.49 8.21
N PRO A 81 -1.17 11.57 7.44
CA PRO A 81 -2.10 12.08 6.44
C PRO A 81 -2.48 11.07 5.36
N VAL A 82 -1.54 10.23 4.89
CA VAL A 82 -1.83 9.20 3.87
C VAL A 82 -2.85 8.19 4.40
N ARG A 83 -2.68 7.72 5.64
CA ARG A 83 -3.63 6.80 6.26
C ARG A 83 -5.03 7.41 6.36
N THR A 84 -5.13 8.69 6.74
CA THR A 84 -6.40 9.41 6.84
C THR A 84 -7.08 9.53 5.47
N MET A 85 -6.34 9.93 4.44
CA MET A 85 -6.83 10.03 3.06
C MET A 85 -7.35 8.69 2.52
N VAL A 86 -6.54 7.63 2.66
CA VAL A 86 -6.90 6.29 2.17
C VAL A 86 -8.12 5.73 2.91
N LEU A 87 -8.21 5.90 4.22
CA LEU A 87 -9.38 5.48 5.01
C LEU A 87 -10.63 6.25 4.62
N GLY A 88 -10.54 7.58 4.50
CA GLY A 88 -11.65 8.43 4.09
C GLY A 88 -12.20 8.04 2.72
N TRP A 89 -11.32 7.84 1.76
CA TRP A 89 -11.68 7.39 0.42
C TRP A 89 -12.27 5.98 0.43
N LYS A 90 -11.63 5.04 1.12
CA LYS A 90 -12.07 3.63 1.22
C LYS A 90 -13.45 3.46 1.85
N ASN A 91 -13.80 4.32 2.80
CA ASN A 91 -15.08 4.30 3.48
C ASN A 91 -16.15 5.17 2.80
N GLY A 92 -15.80 5.90 1.74
CA GLY A 92 -16.69 6.78 0.99
C GLY A 92 -17.02 8.08 1.73
N ALA A 93 -16.30 8.41 2.81
CA ALA A 93 -16.45 9.69 3.49
C ALA A 93 -15.79 10.84 2.72
N ARG A 94 -14.84 10.53 1.82
CA ARG A 94 -14.06 11.48 1.03
C ARG A 94 -14.01 11.04 -0.44
N GLU A 95 -15.18 11.02 -1.08
CA GLU A 95 -15.32 10.75 -2.52
C GLU A 95 -14.61 11.81 -3.39
N ASP A 96 -14.47 13.01 -2.87
CA ASP A 96 -13.71 14.13 -3.47
C ASP A 96 -12.24 13.80 -3.73
N LEU A 97 -11.67 12.81 -3.04
CA LEU A 97 -10.32 12.30 -3.29
C LEU A 97 -10.21 11.40 -4.54
N SER A 98 -11.30 10.98 -5.14
CA SER A 98 -11.28 9.96 -6.21
C SER A 98 -10.39 10.35 -7.39
N GLU A 99 -10.38 11.63 -7.80
CA GLU A 99 -9.50 12.09 -8.89
C GLU A 99 -8.03 12.15 -8.45
N ALA A 100 -7.73 12.57 -7.22
CA ALA A 100 -6.36 12.57 -6.71
C ALA A 100 -5.80 11.13 -6.65
N MET A 101 -6.58 10.17 -6.13
CA MET A 101 -6.21 8.76 -6.08
C MET A 101 -6.06 8.13 -7.48
N ALA A 102 -6.94 8.50 -8.42
CA ALA A 102 -6.80 8.07 -9.81
C ALA A 102 -5.54 8.65 -10.49
N ARG A 103 -5.18 9.90 -10.20
CA ARG A 103 -3.94 10.51 -10.69
C ARG A 103 -2.71 9.77 -10.17
N SER A 104 -2.69 9.46 -8.88
CA SER A 104 -1.63 8.66 -8.25
C SER A 104 -1.53 7.26 -8.88
N GLY A 105 -2.68 6.60 -9.13
CA GLY A 105 -2.72 5.32 -9.83
C GLY A 105 -2.16 5.40 -11.26
N ARG A 106 -2.55 6.42 -12.03
CA ARG A 106 -1.99 6.63 -13.39
C ARG A 106 -0.47 6.86 -13.35
N ARG A 107 0.02 7.64 -12.38
CA ARG A 107 1.46 7.87 -12.19
C ARG A 107 2.20 6.59 -11.87
N LEU A 108 1.67 5.79 -10.93
CA LEU A 108 2.24 4.50 -10.55
C LEU A 108 2.27 3.52 -11.73
N GLY A 109 1.21 3.48 -12.54
CA GLY A 109 1.16 2.68 -13.76
C GLY A 109 2.20 3.08 -14.79
N ARG A 110 2.38 4.39 -15.04
CA ARG A 110 3.46 4.89 -15.91
C ARG A 110 4.84 4.55 -15.40
N TRP A 111 5.07 4.73 -14.10
CA TRP A 111 6.34 4.42 -13.45
C TRP A 111 6.70 2.94 -13.61
N TRP A 112 5.72 2.03 -13.45
CA TRP A 112 5.92 0.60 -13.65
C TRP A 112 6.20 0.28 -15.13
N ALA A 113 5.42 0.83 -16.05
CA ALA A 113 5.54 0.60 -17.48
C ALA A 113 6.88 1.09 -18.06
N LEU A 114 7.49 2.13 -17.50
CA LEU A 114 8.83 2.60 -17.86
C LEU A 114 9.93 1.58 -17.52
N ARG A 115 9.71 0.76 -16.50
CA ARG A 115 10.67 -0.26 -15.99
C ARG A 115 10.43 -1.65 -16.56
N HIS A 116 9.27 -1.84 -17.16
CA HIS A 116 8.85 -3.12 -17.73
C HIS A 116 8.34 -2.86 -19.16
N PRO A 117 9.26 -2.83 -20.13
CA PRO A 117 8.88 -2.60 -21.52
C PRO A 117 8.03 -3.77 -22.05
N PRO A 118 7.17 -3.53 -23.06
CA PRO A 118 6.24 -4.53 -23.59
C PRO A 118 6.91 -5.85 -24.01
N GLU A 119 8.07 -5.77 -24.62
CA GLU A 119 8.85 -6.93 -25.08
C GLU A 119 9.26 -7.87 -23.94
N GLU A 120 9.62 -7.34 -22.79
CA GLU A 120 9.96 -8.14 -21.60
C GLU A 120 8.71 -8.74 -20.95
N VAL A 121 7.63 -7.97 -20.90
CA VAL A 121 6.37 -8.42 -20.31
C VAL A 121 5.78 -9.60 -21.07
N TRP A 122 5.98 -9.69 -22.38
CA TRP A 122 5.48 -10.79 -23.21
C TRP A 122 6.55 -11.74 -23.73
N ALA A 123 7.80 -11.67 -23.25
CA ALA A 123 8.89 -12.53 -23.73
C ALA A 123 8.53 -14.03 -23.70
N ASP A 124 7.88 -14.48 -22.63
CA ASP A 124 7.47 -15.86 -22.42
C ASP A 124 5.97 -16.11 -22.69
N SER A 125 5.29 -15.19 -23.34
CA SER A 125 3.86 -15.32 -23.62
C SER A 125 3.63 -15.91 -25.02
N PRO A 126 2.60 -16.74 -25.22
CA PRO A 126 2.20 -17.17 -26.57
C PRO A 126 2.00 -15.96 -27.49
N GLN A 127 2.42 -16.08 -28.76
CA GLN A 127 2.38 -14.96 -29.72
C GLN A 127 1.00 -14.32 -29.89
N ASP A 128 -0.07 -15.10 -29.65
CA ASP A 128 -1.46 -14.65 -29.77
C ASP A 128 -2.00 -14.01 -28.49
N ALA A 129 -1.24 -14.04 -27.36
CA ALA A 129 -1.72 -13.62 -26.05
C ALA A 129 -0.98 -12.35 -25.54
N ARG A 130 -0.98 -11.28 -26.32
CA ARG A 130 -0.38 -9.99 -25.91
C ARG A 130 -1.34 -9.16 -25.05
N ALA A 131 -1.81 -9.74 -23.96
CA ALA A 131 -2.64 -9.07 -22.98
C ALA A 131 -1.98 -9.06 -21.59
N LEU A 132 -1.81 -7.88 -21.00
CA LEU A 132 -1.45 -7.72 -19.59
C LEU A 132 -2.73 -7.56 -18.78
N LEU A 133 -2.92 -8.40 -17.78
CA LEU A 133 -4.05 -8.30 -16.85
C LEU A 133 -3.65 -7.52 -15.59
N VAL A 134 -4.35 -6.44 -15.31
CA VAL A 134 -4.25 -5.68 -14.06
C VAL A 134 -5.39 -6.13 -13.14
N VAL A 135 -5.05 -6.91 -12.12
CA VAL A 135 -6.04 -7.64 -11.31
C VAL A 135 -6.12 -7.04 -9.90
N PRO A 136 -7.23 -6.42 -9.52
CA PRO A 136 -7.43 -5.91 -8.18
C PRO A 136 -7.60 -7.04 -7.15
N ALA A 137 -7.05 -6.85 -5.97
CA ALA A 137 -7.31 -7.71 -4.81
C ALA A 137 -8.81 -7.73 -4.49
N PRO A 138 -9.39 -8.90 -4.15
CA PRO A 138 -10.83 -9.06 -4.04
C PRO A 138 -11.39 -8.32 -2.83
N SER A 139 -12.33 -7.42 -3.06
CA SER A 139 -13.08 -6.71 -2.03
C SER A 139 -14.09 -7.61 -1.32
N GLY A 140 -14.36 -7.34 -0.02
CA GLY A 140 -15.41 -8.03 0.72
C GLY A 140 -16.81 -7.73 0.16
N ILE A 141 -17.76 -8.68 0.35
CA ILE A 141 -19.14 -8.61 -0.18
C ILE A 141 -19.82 -7.27 0.15
N VAL A 142 -19.74 -6.80 1.39
CA VAL A 142 -20.40 -5.55 1.82
C VAL A 142 -19.89 -4.33 1.04
N ARG A 143 -18.57 -4.25 0.80
CA ARG A 143 -17.99 -3.15 0.00
C ARG A 143 -18.41 -3.25 -1.46
N ARG A 144 -18.48 -4.47 -1.98
CA ARG A 144 -18.92 -4.75 -3.35
C ARG A 144 -20.37 -4.33 -3.56
N LEU A 145 -21.28 -4.70 -2.65
CA LEU A 145 -22.68 -4.29 -2.70
C LEU A 145 -22.88 -2.78 -2.59
N ARG A 146 -21.98 -2.08 -1.89
CA ARG A 146 -21.98 -0.62 -1.78
C ARG A 146 -21.26 0.10 -2.92
N GLY A 147 -20.83 -0.61 -3.98
CA GLY A 147 -20.08 -0.02 -5.09
C GLY A 147 -18.68 0.53 -4.73
N ARG A 148 -18.19 0.26 -3.51
CA ARG A 148 -16.91 0.79 -3.00
C ARG A 148 -15.74 -0.11 -3.38
N LEU A 149 -15.45 -0.19 -4.66
CA LEU A 149 -14.41 -1.05 -5.25
C LEU A 149 -13.11 -0.25 -5.42
N VAL A 150 -12.49 0.17 -4.32
CA VAL A 150 -11.30 1.03 -4.31
C VAL A 150 -10.14 0.43 -5.09
N ALA A 151 -9.82 -0.86 -4.85
CA ALA A 151 -8.75 -1.54 -5.57
C ALA A 151 -9.04 -1.64 -7.09
N ALA A 152 -10.32 -1.82 -7.49
CA ALA A 152 -10.69 -1.84 -8.90
C ALA A 152 -10.55 -0.45 -9.55
N ARG A 153 -10.98 0.62 -8.87
CA ARG A 153 -10.76 2.00 -9.35
C ARG A 153 -9.27 2.33 -9.50
N LEU A 154 -8.45 1.82 -8.57
CA LEU A 154 -7.00 1.96 -8.65
C LEU A 154 -6.44 1.15 -9.83
N ALA A 155 -6.88 -0.09 -10.03
CA ALA A 155 -6.49 -0.93 -11.16
C ALA A 155 -6.83 -0.27 -12.50
N ASP A 156 -8.02 0.33 -12.64
CA ASP A 156 -8.42 1.09 -13.83
C ASP A 156 -7.51 2.31 -14.08
N ALA A 157 -7.11 3.00 -13.02
CA ALA A 157 -6.21 4.13 -13.14
C ALA A 157 -4.79 3.69 -13.54
N LEU A 158 -4.27 2.63 -12.94
CA LEU A 158 -2.98 2.00 -13.29
C LEU A 158 -2.97 1.56 -14.75
N THR A 159 -4.00 0.85 -15.19
CA THR A 159 -4.19 0.41 -16.58
C THR A 159 -4.07 1.59 -17.55
N ARG A 160 -4.77 2.70 -17.27
CA ARG A 160 -4.64 3.92 -18.10
C ARG A 160 -3.22 4.48 -18.10
N GLY A 161 -2.52 4.42 -16.98
CA GLY A 161 -1.13 4.85 -16.88
C GLY A 161 -0.19 4.01 -17.73
N ILE A 162 -0.33 2.68 -17.67
CA ILE A 162 0.45 1.72 -18.46
C ILE A 162 0.17 1.90 -19.96
N CYS A 163 -1.11 1.93 -20.36
CA CYS A 163 -1.51 2.17 -21.75
C CYS A 163 -0.90 3.46 -22.30
N ALA A 164 -0.97 4.55 -21.56
CA ALA A 164 -0.44 5.84 -21.99
C ALA A 164 1.09 5.81 -22.18
N GLN A 165 1.81 5.02 -21.35
CA GLN A 165 3.25 4.88 -21.46
C GLN A 165 3.68 4.01 -22.64
N TRP A 166 2.94 2.95 -22.92
CA TRP A 166 3.26 2.00 -24.00
C TRP A 166 2.66 2.36 -25.36
N ALA A 167 1.80 3.38 -25.42
CA ALA A 167 1.05 3.73 -26.63
C ALA A 167 1.92 3.95 -27.88
N GLU A 168 3.11 4.53 -27.70
CA GLU A 168 4.05 4.78 -28.81
C GLU A 168 4.90 3.55 -29.14
N GLN A 169 5.30 2.75 -28.13
CA GLN A 169 6.18 1.60 -28.27
C GLN A 169 5.43 0.37 -28.81
N CYS A 170 4.21 0.15 -28.35
CA CYS A 170 3.39 -1.00 -28.72
C CYS A 170 1.91 -0.62 -28.81
N PRO A 171 1.45 0.00 -29.92
CA PRO A 171 0.05 0.43 -30.09
C PRO A 171 -0.95 -0.72 -30.04
N THR A 172 -0.51 -1.96 -30.22
CA THR A 172 -1.33 -3.18 -30.19
C THR A 172 -1.35 -3.84 -28.82
N ALA A 173 -0.62 -3.30 -27.82
CA ALA A 173 -0.61 -3.81 -26.46
C ALA A 173 -2.01 -3.73 -25.86
N LEU A 174 -2.51 -4.87 -25.40
CA LEU A 174 -3.78 -4.94 -24.68
C LEU A 174 -3.51 -4.98 -23.18
N VAL A 175 -3.90 -3.92 -22.47
CA VAL A 175 -3.83 -3.86 -21.00
C VAL A 175 -5.25 -3.79 -20.45
N LEU A 176 -5.63 -4.76 -19.61
CA LEU A 176 -7.00 -4.92 -19.15
C LEU A 176 -7.07 -4.91 -17.62
N SER A 177 -7.86 -4.00 -17.07
CA SER A 177 -8.28 -4.08 -15.67
C SER A 177 -9.41 -5.11 -15.54
N THR A 178 -9.20 -6.18 -14.76
CA THR A 178 -10.12 -7.32 -14.71
C THR A 178 -10.34 -7.82 -13.29
N ASP A 179 -11.61 -7.93 -12.85
CA ASP A 179 -11.99 -8.43 -11.53
C ASP A 179 -12.14 -9.97 -11.55
N LEU A 180 -11.01 -10.66 -11.60
CA LEU A 180 -10.93 -12.13 -11.75
C LEU A 180 -10.98 -12.91 -10.44
N LEU A 181 -10.85 -12.23 -9.30
CA LEU A 181 -10.72 -12.88 -8.01
C LEU A 181 -11.96 -12.65 -7.13
N ARG A 182 -12.45 -13.72 -6.53
CA ARG A 182 -13.53 -13.66 -5.53
C ARG A 182 -13.07 -14.25 -4.21
N ARG A 183 -13.33 -13.52 -3.12
CA ARG A 183 -13.15 -14.11 -1.79
C ARG A 183 -14.05 -15.32 -1.66
N ARG A 184 -13.51 -16.44 -1.19
CA ARG A 184 -14.35 -17.58 -0.77
C ARG A 184 -15.23 -17.09 0.36
N GLY A 185 -16.54 -17.20 0.21
CA GLY A 185 -17.51 -16.67 1.15
C GLY A 185 -17.35 -17.33 2.52
N GLY A 186 -17.13 -16.55 3.56
CA GLY A 186 -17.57 -16.93 4.88
C GLY A 186 -19.10 -16.88 4.85
N GLY A 187 -19.77 -18.03 4.84
CA GLY A 187 -21.22 -18.10 4.91
C GLY A 187 -21.74 -17.34 6.12
N ALA A 188 -23.01 -16.91 6.08
CA ALA A 188 -23.72 -16.11 7.07
C ALA A 188 -23.78 -16.69 8.51
N HIS A 189 -23.04 -17.74 8.82
CA HIS A 189 -23.02 -18.43 10.12
C HIS A 189 -21.75 -18.19 10.96
N GLN A 190 -21.07 -17.03 10.85
CA GLN A 190 -19.83 -16.78 11.62
C GLN A 190 -19.98 -15.73 12.74
N ALA A 191 -21.15 -15.60 13.33
CA ALA A 191 -21.37 -14.82 14.54
C ALA A 191 -20.82 -15.50 15.81
N GLY A 192 -19.63 -16.09 15.81
CA GLY A 192 -19.05 -16.77 16.96
C GLY A 192 -17.56 -17.08 16.83
N ARG A 193 -16.93 -16.77 15.71
CA ARG A 193 -15.52 -17.15 15.53
C ARG A 193 -14.56 -16.17 16.18
N SER A 194 -13.56 -16.72 16.89
CA SER A 194 -12.51 -15.95 17.58
C SER A 194 -11.66 -15.12 16.60
N ALA A 195 -11.02 -14.05 17.11
CA ALA A 195 -10.11 -13.22 16.34
C ALA A 195 -8.95 -14.00 15.67
N ARG A 196 -8.57 -15.17 16.25
CA ARG A 196 -7.54 -16.08 15.71
C ARG A 196 -8.04 -16.82 14.47
N GLN A 197 -9.30 -17.29 14.47
CA GLN A 197 -9.95 -17.93 13.31
C GLN A 197 -10.22 -16.93 12.18
N ARG A 198 -10.50 -15.66 12.52
CA ARG A 198 -10.63 -14.57 11.52
C ARG A 198 -9.30 -14.27 10.82
N ARG A 199 -8.17 -14.44 11.50
CA ARG A 199 -6.82 -14.30 10.90
C ARG A 199 -6.49 -15.47 9.98
N GLY A 200 -6.84 -16.71 10.34
CA GLY A 200 -6.67 -17.89 9.47
C GLY A 200 -7.49 -17.81 8.17
N ASN A 201 -8.72 -17.33 8.22
CA ASN A 201 -9.58 -17.21 7.04
C ASN A 201 -9.16 -16.09 6.05
N ARG A 202 -8.26 -15.18 6.42
CA ARG A 202 -7.66 -14.21 5.48
C ARG A 202 -6.60 -14.85 4.56
N ALA A 203 -6.10 -16.03 4.94
CA ALA A 203 -5.10 -16.77 4.20
C ALA A 203 -5.69 -17.74 3.15
N GLU A 204 -7.03 -17.92 3.12
CA GLU A 204 -7.65 -18.74 2.08
C GLU A 204 -7.47 -18.08 0.71
N ALA A 205 -6.92 -18.85 -0.23
CA ALA A 205 -6.75 -18.39 -1.61
C ALA A 205 -8.11 -18.01 -2.21
N PRO A 206 -8.24 -16.85 -2.84
CA PRO A 206 -9.47 -16.45 -3.50
C PRO A 206 -9.79 -17.42 -4.64
N ARG A 207 -11.08 -17.52 -5.00
CA ARG A 207 -11.51 -18.28 -6.18
C ARG A 207 -11.19 -17.47 -7.44
N LEU A 208 -10.51 -18.10 -8.38
CA LEU A 208 -10.31 -17.58 -9.73
C LEU A 208 -11.58 -17.81 -10.55
N LEU A 209 -12.00 -16.81 -11.34
CA LEU A 209 -13.25 -16.82 -12.08
C LEU A 209 -13.12 -17.19 -13.56
N ALA A 210 -11.92 -17.04 -14.14
CA ALA A 210 -11.64 -17.35 -15.53
C ALA A 210 -10.22 -17.91 -15.68
N ALA A 211 -9.96 -18.63 -16.76
CA ALA A 211 -8.61 -19.11 -17.09
C ALA A 211 -7.68 -17.93 -17.40
N VAL A 212 -6.42 -18.04 -16.93
CA VAL A 212 -5.37 -17.02 -17.10
C VAL A 212 -4.05 -17.61 -17.58
N THR A 213 -4.10 -18.79 -18.15
CA THR A 213 -2.91 -19.57 -18.56
C THR A 213 -1.99 -18.76 -19.48
N GLY A 214 -0.72 -18.65 -19.11
CA GLY A 214 0.31 -17.94 -19.85
C GLY A 214 0.21 -16.41 -19.85
N LEU A 215 -0.88 -15.83 -19.28
CA LEU A 215 -1.06 -14.40 -19.29
C LEU A 215 -0.20 -13.71 -18.21
N PRO A 216 0.51 -12.62 -18.53
CA PRO A 216 1.15 -11.77 -17.55
C PRO A 216 0.12 -11.01 -16.71
N ILE A 217 0.34 -10.98 -15.41
CA ILE A 217 -0.60 -10.42 -14.44
C ILE A 217 0.11 -9.49 -13.48
N LEU A 218 -0.43 -8.29 -13.30
CA LEU A 218 -0.04 -7.32 -12.28
C LEU A 218 -1.14 -7.19 -11.24
N LEU A 219 -0.83 -7.50 -9.98
CA LEU A 219 -1.78 -7.37 -8.87
C LEU A 219 -1.89 -5.94 -8.37
N VAL A 220 -3.05 -5.56 -7.87
CA VAL A 220 -3.30 -4.21 -7.32
C VAL A 220 -4.07 -4.28 -6.01
N ASP A 221 -3.62 -3.52 -5.00
CA ASP A 221 -4.38 -3.30 -3.76
C ASP A 221 -4.26 -1.84 -3.31
N ASP A 222 -5.13 -1.41 -2.40
CA ASP A 222 -5.07 -0.06 -1.83
C ASP A 222 -4.00 0.05 -0.73
N VAL A 223 -3.87 -0.96 0.12
CA VAL A 223 -2.93 -0.97 1.25
C VAL A 223 -2.32 -2.35 1.42
N VAL A 224 -1.01 -2.43 1.39
CA VAL A 224 -0.29 -3.62 1.84
C VAL A 224 0.14 -3.47 3.31
N THR A 225 -0.04 -4.53 4.09
CA THR A 225 0.44 -4.64 5.48
C THR A 225 1.44 -5.80 5.57
N THR A 226 0.97 -7.00 5.82
CA THR A 226 1.79 -8.22 5.84
C THR A 226 1.96 -8.88 4.47
N GLY A 227 1.28 -8.39 3.44
CA GLY A 227 1.25 -9.01 2.13
C GLY A 227 0.34 -10.24 1.98
N ALA A 228 -0.29 -10.71 3.07
CA ALA A 228 -1.06 -11.97 3.06
C ALA A 228 -2.18 -12.02 1.99
N THR A 229 -2.86 -10.91 1.75
CA THR A 229 -3.89 -10.82 0.70
C THR A 229 -3.27 -10.98 -0.69
N LEU A 230 -2.22 -10.21 -0.98
CA LEU A 230 -1.53 -10.25 -2.27
C LEU A 230 -0.87 -11.60 -2.52
N GLY A 231 -0.22 -12.19 -1.52
CA GLY A 231 0.35 -13.53 -1.62
C GLY A 231 -0.70 -14.61 -1.90
N ALA A 232 -1.87 -14.54 -1.25
CA ALA A 232 -2.98 -15.46 -1.53
C ALA A 232 -3.54 -15.29 -2.97
N CYS A 233 -3.62 -14.04 -3.44
CA CYS A 233 -4.01 -13.73 -4.83
C CYS A 233 -3.00 -14.27 -5.82
N ALA A 234 -1.69 -14.04 -5.59
CA ALA A 234 -0.62 -14.53 -6.45
C ALA A 234 -0.63 -16.05 -6.56
N ARG A 235 -0.78 -16.76 -5.44
CA ARG A 235 -0.90 -18.23 -5.44
C ARG A 235 -2.10 -18.71 -6.25
N ALA A 236 -3.27 -18.08 -6.10
CA ALA A 236 -4.48 -18.46 -6.84
C ALA A 236 -4.32 -18.26 -8.35
N LEU A 237 -3.69 -17.16 -8.77
CA LEU A 237 -3.46 -16.84 -10.18
C LEU A 237 -2.38 -17.75 -10.79
N ARG A 238 -1.28 -18.01 -10.07
CA ARG A 238 -0.23 -18.95 -10.50
C ARG A 238 -0.77 -20.39 -10.61
N ALA A 239 -1.62 -20.81 -9.67
CA ALA A 239 -2.32 -22.11 -9.74
C ALA A 239 -3.26 -22.21 -10.96
N GLY A 240 -3.78 -21.08 -11.45
CA GLY A 240 -4.55 -20.99 -12.71
C GLY A 240 -3.67 -20.84 -13.96
N GLY A 241 -2.36 -20.99 -13.84
CA GLY A 241 -1.42 -20.91 -14.96
C GLY A 241 -1.02 -19.48 -15.34
N GLY A 242 -1.42 -18.46 -14.58
CA GLY A 242 -1.04 -17.08 -14.83
C GLY A 242 0.39 -16.76 -14.38
N ARG A 243 1.08 -15.89 -15.10
CA ARG A 243 2.41 -15.39 -14.77
C ARG A 243 2.31 -14.08 -14.00
N VAL A 244 2.40 -14.15 -12.66
CA VAL A 244 2.29 -12.96 -11.79
C VAL A 244 3.62 -12.22 -11.77
N LEU A 245 3.65 -11.01 -12.29
CA LEU A 245 4.83 -10.15 -12.45
C LEU A 245 5.19 -9.39 -11.18
N GLY A 246 4.20 -9.14 -10.32
CA GLY A 246 4.37 -8.36 -9.10
C GLY A 246 3.06 -7.74 -8.63
N ALA A 247 3.14 -6.82 -7.69
CA ALA A 247 1.99 -6.08 -7.19
C ALA A 247 2.30 -4.59 -7.00
N LEU A 248 1.30 -3.76 -7.28
CA LEU A 248 1.35 -2.32 -7.05
C LEU A 248 0.29 -1.92 -6.02
N THR A 249 0.69 -1.10 -5.06
CA THR A 249 -0.22 -0.61 -4.02
C THR A 249 -0.16 0.90 -3.88
N LEU A 250 -1.27 1.49 -3.47
CA LEU A 250 -1.28 2.93 -3.19
C LEU A 250 -0.42 3.25 -1.96
N SER A 251 -0.45 2.37 -0.94
CA SER A 251 0.35 2.59 0.25
C SER A 251 0.74 1.28 0.95
N ALA A 252 1.86 1.33 1.68
CA ALA A 252 2.36 0.25 2.53
C ALA A 252 2.40 0.66 4.00
N ALA A 253 1.92 -0.19 4.89
CA ALA A 253 2.12 0.00 6.31
C ALA A 253 3.64 -0.04 6.62
N PRO A 254 4.14 0.76 7.57
CA PRO A 254 5.53 0.66 7.97
C PRO A 254 5.82 -0.72 8.58
N PRO A 255 7.08 -1.17 8.56
CA PRO A 255 7.47 -2.41 9.22
C PRO A 255 7.13 -2.32 10.72
N PRO A 256 6.74 -3.43 11.35
CA PRO A 256 6.48 -3.44 12.79
C PRO A 256 7.72 -2.97 13.55
N ALA A 257 7.53 -2.11 14.55
CA ALA A 257 8.60 -1.48 15.32
C ALA A 257 9.55 -2.48 16.00
N HIS A 258 9.13 -3.75 16.14
CA HIS A 258 9.92 -4.84 16.72
C HIS A 258 10.63 -5.72 15.68
N ALA A 259 10.45 -5.49 14.40
CA ALA A 259 11.13 -6.24 13.36
C ALA A 259 12.50 -5.62 13.07
N ARG A 260 13.41 -5.73 13.99
CA ARG A 260 14.86 -5.75 13.81
C ARG A 260 15.64 -4.86 14.78
N ILE A 261 15.94 -5.45 15.90
CA ILE A 261 17.31 -5.43 16.37
C ILE A 261 17.75 -6.89 16.39
N SER A 262 18.24 -7.43 15.30
CA SER A 262 19.19 -8.52 15.37
C SER A 262 20.43 -7.90 15.96
N VAL A 263 20.52 -7.92 17.29
CA VAL A 263 21.80 -7.73 17.98
C VAL A 263 22.66 -8.89 17.45
N PRO A 264 23.81 -8.60 16.80
CA PRO A 264 24.75 -9.65 16.51
C PRO A 264 25.08 -10.30 17.84
N THR A 265 24.67 -11.53 18.05
CA THR A 265 25.18 -12.33 19.16
C THR A 265 26.67 -12.47 18.92
N GLY A 266 27.44 -11.58 19.57
CA GLY A 266 28.86 -11.75 19.64
C GLY A 266 29.17 -13.13 20.22
N PRO A 267 30.34 -13.71 19.89
CA PRO A 267 30.66 -15.07 20.30
C PRO A 267 30.41 -15.18 21.81
N SER A 268 29.56 -16.15 22.18
CA SER A 268 29.25 -16.51 23.56
C SER A 268 30.57 -16.75 24.27
N ARG A 269 30.94 -15.85 25.19
CA ARG A 269 31.99 -16.15 26.16
C ARG A 269 31.55 -17.41 26.92
N GLN A 270 32.22 -18.51 26.68
CA GLN A 270 32.16 -19.67 27.55
C GLN A 270 32.53 -19.23 28.97
N PRO A 271 31.80 -19.68 29.98
CA PRO A 271 32.22 -19.46 31.36
C PRO A 271 33.62 -20.09 31.54
N ARG A 272 34.59 -19.29 31.93
CA ARG A 272 35.86 -19.80 32.41
C ARG A 272 35.57 -20.41 33.77
N ASP A 273 35.80 -21.68 33.92
CA ASP A 273 35.98 -22.35 35.20
C ASP A 273 37.23 -21.77 35.85
N ASP A 274 37.04 -20.84 36.76
CA ASP A 274 38.06 -20.43 37.72
C ASP A 274 37.70 -21.04 39.05
N THR A 275 38.19 -22.28 39.25
CA THR A 275 38.36 -22.87 40.58
C THR A 275 39.54 -22.19 41.26
N ALA A 276 39.24 -21.73 42.45
CA ALA A 276 40.16 -21.54 43.60
C ALA A 276 41.18 -20.38 43.53
N SER A 277 40.95 -19.35 44.33
CA SER A 277 41.86 -19.11 45.48
C SER A 277 41.23 -18.08 46.40
N ALA A 278 40.91 -18.50 47.61
CA ALA A 278 40.56 -17.66 48.72
C ALA A 278 41.84 -16.89 49.16
N LEU A 279 41.74 -15.57 49.10
CA LEU A 279 42.65 -14.69 49.86
C LEU A 279 41.79 -13.75 50.70
N THR A 280 41.79 -14.04 52.00
CA THR A 280 41.42 -13.18 53.10
C THR A 280 42.18 -11.85 52.99
N MET A 281 41.44 -10.75 52.95
CA MET A 281 42.01 -9.41 53.23
C MET A 281 41.24 -8.83 54.41
N ASP A 282 42.04 -8.34 55.36
CA ASP A 282 41.64 -7.71 56.61
C ASP A 282 40.98 -6.33 56.37
N PRO A 283 40.10 -5.91 57.26
CA PRO A 283 39.36 -4.67 57.14
C PRO A 283 40.07 -3.54 57.97
N GLU A 284 41.17 -2.99 57.47
CA GLU A 284 41.76 -1.74 57.97
C GLU A 284 42.54 -1.09 56.84
N ASP A 285 41.87 -0.13 56.16
CA ASP A 285 42.47 1.02 55.48
C ASP A 285 41.36 1.80 54.76
N LEU A 286 40.54 2.49 55.58
CA LEU A 286 39.69 3.58 55.15
C LEU A 286 40.40 4.88 55.44
N ASP A 287 41.07 5.44 54.44
CA ASP A 287 41.51 6.83 54.46
C ASP A 287 40.45 7.72 53.79
N LEU A 288 39.78 8.47 54.65
CA LEU A 288 38.84 9.53 54.31
C LEU A 288 39.55 10.85 54.37
N SER A 289 40.09 11.33 53.24
CA SER A 289 40.43 12.76 53.12
C SER A 289 40.65 13.15 51.68
N ALA A 290 39.69 13.82 51.12
CA ALA A 290 39.85 15.00 50.24
C ALA A 290 38.49 15.46 49.70
N CYS A 291 37.79 16.19 50.55
CA CYS A 291 36.76 17.12 50.16
C CYS A 291 37.46 18.39 49.68
N GLY A 292 37.15 18.87 48.52
CA GLY A 292 37.72 20.13 47.97
C GLY A 292 36.67 20.82 47.12
N ASP A 293 36.05 21.79 47.74
CA ASP A 293 35.16 22.80 47.16
C ASP A 293 35.83 23.54 46.01
N GLN A 294 35.08 23.82 44.97
CA GLN A 294 35.30 25.05 44.21
C GLN A 294 33.98 25.65 43.71
N GLU A 295 33.83 26.87 44.17
CA GLU A 295 32.74 27.79 44.01
C GLU A 295 32.53 28.33 42.61
N ALA A 296 31.37 28.87 42.47
CA ALA A 296 30.81 29.69 41.41
C ALA A 296 31.67 30.90 41.01
N SER A 297 31.61 31.24 39.73
CA SER A 297 31.81 32.62 39.30
C SER A 297 30.89 32.96 38.13
N SER A 298 29.99 33.85 38.46
CA SER A 298 29.13 34.64 37.60
C SER A 298 29.94 35.60 36.74
N GLY A 299 29.55 35.77 35.48
CA GLY A 299 30.04 36.82 34.58
C GLY A 299 28.92 37.41 33.75
N ARG A 300 28.33 38.50 34.16
CA ARG A 300 27.50 39.41 33.37
C ARG A 300 28.37 40.30 32.48
N GLY A 301 27.89 40.63 31.30
CA GLY A 301 28.42 41.65 30.42
C GLY A 301 27.46 41.88 29.27
N THR A 302 26.58 42.70 29.38
CA THR A 302 26.11 44.03 28.92
C THR A 302 26.58 44.48 27.52
N HIS A 303 25.58 44.82 26.74
CA HIS A 303 25.43 45.89 25.74
C HIS A 303 26.46 46.09 24.61
N GLN A 304 25.99 46.13 23.37
CA GLN A 304 25.84 47.39 22.62
C GLN A 304 25.07 47.21 21.31
N ARG A 305 24.19 48.16 21.03
CA ARG A 305 23.51 48.50 19.79
C ARG A 305 24.48 49.20 18.83
N GLU A 306 24.00 49.27 17.56
CA GLU A 306 24.29 50.21 16.43
C GLU A 306 24.83 49.44 15.23
N ALA A 307 24.26 49.50 14.07
CA ALA A 307 23.61 50.48 13.21
C ALA A 307 22.73 49.71 12.20
#